data_fcd5fe78cda1af591e5d0e753c83fd6a
#
_entry.id   fcd5fe78cda1af591e5d0e753c83fd6a
#
_cell.length_a   1.000
_cell.length_b   1.000
_cell.length_c   1.000
_cell.angle_alpha   90.00
_cell.angle_beta   90.00
_cell.angle_gamma   90.00
#
_symmetry.space_group_name_H-M   'P 1'
#
loop_
_entity.id
_entity.type
_entity.pdbx_description
1 polymer ?
#
loop_
_entity_poly.entity_id
_entity_poly.type
_entity_poly.pdbx_seq_one_letter_code
_entity_poly.pdbx_strand_id
1 'polypeptide(L)'
;MIIEFMTCDRCDNQAAYTRKYSGEKLCSQCFSKSIVKKTAKTISKYKMIKHDELVAVAVSGGKDSLALLKVIHEMSLTHTFRIKVITIDEGIPGYRNEALEIVKKVCNELGVDHKVYSYKDLFELTLDEALDLRENEKTSSCSMCGTFRRRAMDYAAKDVGADVIATGHNLDDTLQTFVINMISGDTTKVGW
;
A
#
# COMPACT_ATOMS: atom_id res chain seq x y z
N MET A 1 -14.63 34.67 -20.61
CA MET A 1 -14.92 33.59 -19.64
C MET A 1 -13.87 33.72 -18.54
N ILE A 2 -14.24 34.34 -17.42
CA ILE A 2 -13.33 34.55 -16.28
C ILE A 2 -13.20 33.20 -15.61
N ILE A 3 -12.03 32.59 -15.66
CA ILE A 3 -11.73 31.39 -14.87
C ILE A 3 -11.64 31.86 -13.42
N GLU A 4 -12.70 31.70 -12.64
CA GLU A 4 -12.65 31.91 -11.20
C GLU A 4 -11.65 30.91 -10.61
N PHE A 5 -10.47 31.41 -10.28
CA PHE A 5 -9.48 30.65 -9.54
C PHE A 5 -10.02 30.45 -8.12
N MET A 6 -10.52 29.24 -7.84
CA MET A 6 -10.97 28.89 -6.50
C MET A 6 -9.77 28.87 -5.54
N THR A 7 -9.86 29.60 -4.46
CA THR A 7 -8.85 29.60 -3.38
C THR A 7 -9.05 28.43 -2.43
N CYS A 8 -7.97 28.00 -1.82
CA CYS A 8 -7.97 26.95 -0.80
C CYS A 8 -8.62 27.47 0.48
N ASP A 9 -9.52 26.69 1.08
CA ASP A 9 -10.20 27.08 2.33
C ASP A 9 -9.27 27.08 3.55
N ARG A 10 -8.00 26.67 3.40
CA ARG A 10 -7.03 26.58 4.51
C ARG A 10 -5.80 27.47 4.33
N CYS A 11 -5.61 28.04 3.15
CA CYS A 11 -4.50 28.95 2.85
C CYS A 11 -4.81 29.73 1.55
N ASP A 12 -3.96 30.71 1.21
CA ASP A 12 -4.16 31.59 0.06
C ASP A 12 -3.77 30.97 -1.30
N ASN A 13 -3.34 29.70 -1.33
CA ASN A 13 -2.97 29.04 -2.58
C ASN A 13 -4.20 28.65 -3.39
N GLN A 14 -4.02 28.48 -4.69
CA GLN A 14 -5.07 27.98 -5.59
C GLN A 14 -5.51 26.57 -5.18
N ALA A 15 -6.83 26.34 -5.11
CA ALA A 15 -7.39 25.04 -4.85
C ALA A 15 -7.17 24.09 -6.04
N ALA A 16 -6.73 22.87 -5.74
CA ALA A 16 -6.52 21.79 -6.71
C ALA A 16 -7.57 20.68 -6.60
N TYR A 17 -8.30 20.64 -5.50
CA TYR A 17 -9.27 19.58 -5.21
C TYR A 17 -10.44 20.08 -4.37
N THR A 18 -11.66 19.64 -4.73
CA THR A 18 -12.87 19.87 -3.92
C THR A 18 -13.38 18.54 -3.36
N ARG A 19 -13.52 18.46 -2.06
CA ARG A 19 -14.07 17.27 -1.38
C ARG A 19 -15.58 17.17 -1.63
N LYS A 20 -16.02 16.16 -2.35
CA LYS A 20 -17.43 15.99 -2.73
C LYS A 20 -18.40 15.96 -1.54
N TYR A 21 -18.00 15.37 -0.41
CA TYR A 21 -18.87 15.21 0.76
C TYR A 21 -18.95 16.43 1.68
N SER A 22 -17.99 17.34 1.62
CA SER A 22 -17.95 18.54 2.49
C SER A 22 -17.94 19.86 1.73
N GLY A 23 -17.73 19.84 0.42
CA GLY A 23 -17.51 21.04 -0.40
C GLY A 23 -16.18 21.73 -0.17
N GLU A 24 -15.34 21.27 0.76
CA GLU A 24 -14.07 21.89 1.13
C GLU A 24 -13.09 21.90 -0.06
N LYS A 25 -12.57 23.08 -0.39
CA LYS A 25 -11.63 23.33 -1.46
C LYS A 25 -10.22 23.36 -0.91
N LEU A 26 -9.31 22.54 -1.45
CA LEU A 26 -7.96 22.40 -0.92
C LEU A 26 -6.92 22.52 -2.03
N CYS A 27 -5.81 23.22 -1.76
CA CYS A 27 -4.61 23.08 -2.57
C CYS A 27 -3.94 21.71 -2.32
N SER A 28 -3.02 21.30 -3.18
CA SER A 28 -2.33 20.01 -3.08
C SER A 28 -1.66 19.80 -1.72
N GLN A 29 -1.00 20.82 -1.18
CA GLN A 29 -0.34 20.76 0.12
C GLN A 29 -1.32 20.58 1.28
N CYS A 30 -2.39 21.38 1.33
CA CYS A 30 -3.43 21.28 2.37
C CYS A 30 -4.19 19.95 2.27
N PHE A 31 -4.41 19.45 1.05
CA PHE A 31 -4.99 18.13 0.84
C PHE A 31 -4.09 17.03 1.43
N SER A 32 -2.80 16.98 1.05
CA SER A 32 -1.84 15.99 1.57
C SER A 32 -1.74 16.02 3.09
N LYS A 33 -1.54 17.21 3.69
CA LYS A 33 -1.55 17.38 5.15
C LYS A 33 -2.82 16.85 5.81
N SER A 34 -3.97 17.05 5.16
CA SER A 34 -5.24 16.56 5.68
C SER A 34 -5.36 15.04 5.66
N ILE A 35 -4.77 14.37 4.65
CA ILE A 35 -4.71 12.90 4.58
C ILE A 35 -3.83 12.37 5.72
N VAL A 36 -2.61 12.90 5.87
CA VAL A 36 -1.70 12.53 6.96
C VAL A 36 -2.39 12.67 8.33
N LYS A 37 -3.05 13.82 8.58
CA LYS A 37 -3.77 14.05 9.84
C LYS A 37 -4.93 13.05 10.06
N LYS A 38 -5.69 12.71 9.02
CA LYS A 38 -6.77 11.71 9.13
C LYS A 38 -6.20 10.32 9.41
N THR A 39 -5.14 9.93 8.70
CA THR A 39 -4.47 8.65 8.90
C THR A 39 -3.91 8.55 10.32
N ALA A 40 -3.21 9.56 10.80
CA ALA A 40 -2.68 9.60 12.17
C ALA A 40 -3.79 9.45 13.22
N LYS A 41 -4.92 10.17 13.04
CA LYS A 41 -6.08 10.04 13.93
C LYS A 41 -6.65 8.62 13.94
N THR A 42 -6.71 7.96 12.79
CA THR A 42 -7.22 6.59 12.66
C THR A 42 -6.27 5.60 13.33
N ILE A 43 -4.98 5.67 13.03
CA ILE A 43 -3.94 4.82 13.63
C ILE A 43 -3.96 4.96 15.16
N SER A 44 -4.02 6.18 15.68
CA SER A 44 -4.09 6.44 17.12
C SER A 44 -5.38 5.90 17.75
N LYS A 45 -6.54 6.15 17.10
CA LYS A 45 -7.84 5.69 17.59
C LYS A 45 -7.90 4.17 17.76
N TYR A 46 -7.34 3.43 16.80
CA TYR A 46 -7.38 1.98 16.80
C TYR A 46 -6.09 1.33 17.32
N LYS A 47 -5.13 2.15 17.80
CA LYS A 47 -3.83 1.69 18.32
C LYS A 47 -3.10 0.75 17.35
N MET A 48 -3.14 1.10 16.05
CA MET A 48 -2.62 0.24 14.97
C MET A 48 -1.10 0.17 14.95
N ILE A 49 -0.41 1.23 15.41
CA ILE A 49 1.04 1.31 15.54
C ILE A 49 1.34 1.84 16.95
N LYS A 50 2.22 1.15 17.68
CA LYS A 50 2.65 1.53 19.02
C LYS A 50 3.97 2.27 18.99
N HIS A 51 4.37 2.74 20.15
CA HIS A 51 5.66 3.41 20.35
C HIS A 51 6.81 2.43 20.04
N ASP A 52 7.85 2.94 19.35
CA ASP A 52 9.08 2.24 18.95
C ASP A 52 8.90 1.02 18.02
N GLU A 53 7.69 0.72 17.57
CA GLU A 53 7.47 -0.35 16.59
C GLU A 53 8.14 -0.04 15.24
N LEU A 54 8.53 -1.10 14.55
CA LEU A 54 9.00 -1.06 13.17
C LEU A 54 7.85 -1.43 12.23
N VAL A 55 7.50 -0.52 11.35
CA VAL A 55 6.47 -0.72 10.32
C VAL A 55 7.12 -1.11 9.00
N ALA A 56 6.84 -2.31 8.51
CA ALA A 56 7.15 -2.69 7.13
C ALA A 56 6.09 -2.14 6.19
N VAL A 57 6.45 -1.18 5.35
CA VAL A 57 5.55 -0.64 4.33
C VAL A 57 5.71 -1.45 3.05
N ALA A 58 4.67 -2.20 2.66
CA ALA A 58 4.67 -3.00 1.45
C ALA A 58 4.35 -2.12 0.23
N VAL A 59 5.34 -1.94 -0.65
CA VAL A 59 5.25 -1.04 -1.80
C VAL A 59 5.41 -1.82 -3.09
N SER A 60 4.39 -1.77 -3.95
CA SER A 60 4.37 -2.46 -5.25
C SER A 60 4.82 -1.57 -6.43
N GLY A 61 5.04 -0.28 -6.20
CA GLY A 61 5.27 0.72 -7.26
C GLY A 61 4.00 1.37 -7.81
N GLY A 62 2.82 0.85 -7.46
CA GLY A 62 1.53 1.47 -7.81
C GLY A 62 1.22 2.73 -7.00
N LYS A 63 0.36 3.59 -7.53
CA LYS A 63 0.00 4.90 -6.95
C LYS A 63 -0.43 4.84 -5.48
N ASP A 64 -1.22 3.82 -5.10
CA ASP A 64 -1.78 3.70 -3.75
C ASP A 64 -0.70 3.29 -2.74
N SER A 65 0.17 2.35 -3.10
CA SER A 65 1.29 1.93 -2.25
C SER A 65 2.34 3.03 -2.07
N LEU A 66 2.61 3.82 -3.12
CA LEU A 66 3.50 4.98 -3.04
C LEU A 66 2.89 6.12 -2.22
N ALA A 67 1.57 6.34 -2.33
CA ALA A 67 0.86 7.30 -1.50
C ALA A 67 0.89 6.90 -0.02
N LEU A 68 0.67 5.60 0.28
CA LEU A 68 0.82 5.06 1.62
C LEU A 68 2.23 5.31 2.17
N LEU A 69 3.26 4.96 1.39
CA LEU A 69 4.66 5.17 1.80
C LEU A 69 4.91 6.63 2.20
N LYS A 70 4.49 7.59 1.37
CA LYS A 70 4.66 9.02 1.67
C LYS A 70 3.93 9.44 2.94
N VAL A 71 2.70 8.96 3.15
CA VAL A 71 1.91 9.28 4.36
C VAL A 71 2.57 8.70 5.61
N ILE A 72 2.96 7.43 5.60
CA ILE A 72 3.59 6.77 6.75
C ILE A 72 4.98 7.36 7.02
N HIS A 73 5.75 7.68 5.99
CA HIS A 73 7.04 8.36 6.13
C HIS A 73 6.87 9.74 6.80
N GLU A 74 5.94 10.59 6.32
CA GLU A 74 5.71 11.90 6.93
C GLU A 74 5.29 11.78 8.41
N MET A 75 4.52 10.74 8.73
CA MET A 75 4.17 10.44 10.13
C MET A 75 5.37 9.99 10.95
N SER A 76 6.27 9.16 10.41
CA SER A 76 7.44 8.67 11.15
C SER A 76 8.43 9.77 11.54
N LEU A 77 8.42 10.91 10.82
CA LEU A 77 9.24 12.09 11.17
C LEU A 77 8.75 12.81 12.43
N THR A 78 7.50 12.58 12.83
CA THR A 78 6.87 13.29 13.98
C THR A 78 6.36 12.35 15.06
N HIS A 79 6.37 11.05 14.82
CA HIS A 79 5.91 10.01 15.73
C HIS A 79 7.07 9.05 16.06
N THR A 80 6.93 8.28 17.12
CA THR A 80 7.97 7.43 17.69
C THR A 80 7.95 5.99 17.12
N PHE A 81 7.75 5.82 15.83
CA PHE A 81 7.88 4.54 15.16
C PHE A 81 8.87 4.63 13.98
N ARG A 82 9.42 3.51 13.61
CA ARG A 82 10.37 3.39 12.50
C ARG A 82 9.72 2.75 11.29
N ILE A 83 10.27 2.97 10.09
CA ILE A 83 9.77 2.37 8.86
C ILE A 83 10.89 1.68 8.09
N LYS A 84 10.54 0.60 7.41
CA LYS A 84 11.31 -0.03 6.32
C LYS A 84 10.38 -0.34 5.17
N VAL A 85 10.87 -0.20 3.96
CA VAL A 85 10.09 -0.54 2.76
C VAL A 85 10.44 -1.95 2.33
N ILE A 86 9.39 -2.75 2.08
CA ILE A 86 9.52 -4.08 1.47
C ILE A 86 8.78 -4.11 0.13
N THR A 87 9.38 -4.74 -0.86
CA THR A 87 8.74 -5.00 -2.16
C THR A 87 8.81 -6.48 -2.47
N ILE A 88 7.68 -7.05 -2.89
CA ILE A 88 7.63 -8.43 -3.34
C ILE A 88 7.71 -8.43 -4.86
N ASP A 89 8.65 -9.18 -5.41
CA ASP A 89 8.82 -9.42 -6.83
C ASP A 89 8.33 -10.82 -7.18
N GLU A 90 7.23 -10.88 -7.92
CA GLU A 90 6.60 -12.13 -8.34
C GLU A 90 7.31 -12.79 -9.53
N GLY A 91 8.29 -12.11 -10.13
CA GLY A 91 9.03 -12.59 -11.30
C GLY A 91 8.24 -12.50 -12.60
N ILE A 92 7.25 -11.60 -12.71
CA ILE A 92 6.46 -11.37 -13.93
C ILE A 92 7.28 -10.52 -14.90
N PRO A 93 7.64 -11.02 -16.10
CA PRO A 93 8.47 -10.29 -17.06
C PRO A 93 7.84 -8.98 -17.55
N GLY A 94 8.66 -7.94 -17.72
CA GLY A 94 8.31 -6.68 -18.40
C GLY A 94 7.67 -5.61 -17.52
N TYR A 95 6.74 -5.95 -16.66
CA TYR A 95 5.98 -4.99 -15.83
C TYR A 95 6.73 -4.60 -14.54
N ARG A 96 7.49 -5.53 -13.96
CA ARG A 96 8.04 -5.41 -12.61
C ARG A 96 9.28 -4.51 -12.52
N ASN A 97 10.12 -4.52 -13.55
CA ASN A 97 11.37 -3.76 -13.55
C ASN A 97 11.14 -2.25 -13.41
N GLU A 98 10.20 -1.70 -14.18
CA GLU A 98 9.85 -0.28 -14.10
C GLU A 98 9.29 0.09 -12.71
N ALA A 99 8.40 -0.74 -12.16
CA ALA A 99 7.85 -0.53 -10.83
C ALA A 99 8.93 -0.55 -9.74
N LEU A 100 9.90 -1.47 -9.82
CA LEU A 100 11.02 -1.55 -8.88
C LEU A 100 11.92 -0.31 -8.95
N GLU A 101 12.22 0.19 -10.14
CA GLU A 101 13.02 1.41 -10.29
C GLU A 101 12.30 2.64 -9.71
N ILE A 102 10.98 2.74 -9.90
CA ILE A 102 10.17 3.80 -9.27
C ILE A 102 10.26 3.72 -7.75
N VAL A 103 10.11 2.52 -7.17
CA VAL A 103 10.20 2.34 -5.70
C VAL A 103 11.57 2.69 -5.19
N LYS A 104 12.64 2.22 -5.82
CA LYS A 104 14.03 2.54 -5.45
C LYS A 104 14.27 4.06 -5.46
N LYS A 105 13.83 4.73 -6.52
CA LYS A 105 13.95 6.18 -6.64
C LYS A 105 13.25 6.89 -5.48
N VAL A 106 11.99 6.54 -5.20
CA VAL A 106 11.22 7.17 -4.13
C VAL A 106 11.82 6.87 -2.75
N CYS A 107 12.31 5.65 -2.50
CA CYS A 107 12.96 5.31 -1.24
C CYS A 107 14.26 6.10 -1.04
N ASN A 108 15.06 6.27 -2.10
CA ASN A 108 16.27 7.10 -2.05
C ASN A 108 15.93 8.57 -1.77
N GLU A 109 14.91 9.12 -2.42
CA GLU A 109 14.44 10.51 -2.19
C GLU A 109 13.97 10.72 -0.74
N LEU A 110 13.35 9.71 -0.14
CA LEU A 110 12.85 9.77 1.24
C LEU A 110 13.89 9.36 2.29
N GLY A 111 15.05 8.83 1.87
CA GLY A 111 16.08 8.31 2.78
C GLY A 111 15.62 7.10 3.59
N VAL A 112 14.79 6.22 3.02
CA VAL A 112 14.21 5.05 3.70
C VAL A 112 14.84 3.75 3.19
N ASP A 113 15.17 2.84 4.10
CA ASP A 113 15.68 1.52 3.78
C ASP A 113 14.64 0.74 2.95
N HIS A 114 15.10 0.16 1.83
CA HIS A 114 14.28 -0.63 0.93
C HIS A 114 14.90 -2.01 0.70
N LYS A 115 14.11 -3.06 0.87
CA LYS A 115 14.50 -4.44 0.57
C LYS A 115 13.49 -5.11 -0.37
N VAL A 116 14.02 -5.77 -1.39
CA VAL A 116 13.23 -6.52 -2.38
C VAL A 116 13.33 -8.01 -2.05
N TYR A 117 12.20 -8.71 -2.16
CA TYR A 117 12.09 -10.15 -1.96
C TYR A 117 11.46 -10.76 -3.19
N SER A 118 12.19 -11.61 -3.91
CA SER A 118 11.66 -12.29 -5.08
C SER A 118 11.02 -13.63 -4.71
N TYR A 119 10.02 -14.06 -5.47
CA TYR A 119 9.49 -15.42 -5.34
C TYR A 119 10.56 -16.46 -5.63
N LYS A 120 11.48 -16.16 -6.55
CA LYS A 120 12.59 -17.07 -6.87
C LYS A 120 13.48 -17.33 -5.67
N ASP A 121 13.79 -16.29 -4.89
CA ASP A 121 14.62 -16.43 -3.69
C ASP A 121 13.87 -17.08 -2.53
N LEU A 122 12.57 -16.85 -2.42
CA LEU A 122 11.76 -17.34 -1.29
C LEU A 122 11.19 -18.75 -1.51
N PHE A 123 10.87 -19.09 -2.76
CA PHE A 123 10.12 -20.31 -3.10
C PHE A 123 10.78 -21.14 -4.19
N GLU A 124 11.95 -20.72 -4.69
CA GLU A 124 12.70 -21.35 -5.81
C GLU A 124 11.94 -21.34 -7.15
N LEU A 125 10.79 -20.66 -7.21
CA LEU A 125 9.89 -20.59 -8.35
C LEU A 125 9.43 -19.15 -8.59
N THR A 126 9.23 -18.78 -9.86
CA THR A 126 8.46 -17.60 -10.24
C THR A 126 6.96 -17.89 -10.17
N LEU A 127 6.11 -16.85 -10.29
CA LEU A 127 4.67 -17.05 -10.34
C LEU A 127 4.25 -17.90 -11.54
N ASP A 128 4.84 -17.65 -12.72
CA ASP A 128 4.52 -18.38 -13.95
C ASP A 128 4.91 -19.85 -13.83
N GLU A 129 6.14 -20.16 -13.35
CA GLU A 129 6.58 -21.52 -13.07
C GLU A 129 5.66 -22.24 -12.07
N ALA A 130 5.21 -21.54 -11.04
CA ALA A 130 4.27 -22.10 -10.05
C ALA A 130 2.88 -22.38 -10.62
N LEU A 131 2.41 -21.54 -11.57
CA LEU A 131 1.15 -21.74 -12.28
C LEU A 131 1.21 -22.95 -13.23
N ASP A 132 2.33 -23.17 -13.90
CA ASP A 132 2.54 -24.32 -14.80
C ASP A 132 2.59 -25.64 -14.02
N LEU A 133 3.10 -25.64 -12.79
CA LEU A 133 3.16 -26.82 -11.93
C LEU A 133 1.85 -27.16 -11.21
N ARG A 134 0.80 -26.35 -11.33
CA ARG A 134 -0.45 -26.63 -10.64
C ARG A 134 -1.15 -27.88 -11.18
N GLU A 135 -1.42 -28.83 -10.30
CA GLU A 135 -2.15 -30.06 -10.62
C GLU A 135 -3.67 -29.86 -10.74
N ASN A 136 -4.20 -28.76 -10.23
CA ASN A 136 -5.65 -28.57 -10.10
C ASN A 136 -6.11 -27.22 -10.69
N GLU A 137 -6.80 -27.28 -11.82
CA GLU A 137 -7.37 -26.11 -12.51
C GLU A 137 -8.45 -25.36 -11.69
N LYS A 138 -8.99 -25.95 -10.62
CA LYS A 138 -10.01 -25.30 -9.78
C LYS A 138 -9.48 -24.10 -8.99
N THR A 139 -8.17 -24.02 -8.78
CA THR A 139 -7.54 -22.87 -8.10
C THR A 139 -7.22 -21.79 -9.12
N SER A 140 -7.87 -20.63 -9.02
CA SER A 140 -7.59 -19.52 -9.94
C SER A 140 -6.17 -18.98 -9.76
N SER A 141 -5.56 -18.51 -10.86
CA SER A 141 -4.23 -17.87 -10.84
C SER A 141 -4.15 -16.71 -9.84
N CYS A 142 -5.22 -15.92 -9.73
CA CYS A 142 -5.32 -14.83 -8.75
C CYS A 142 -5.32 -15.30 -7.30
N SER A 143 -5.99 -16.42 -7.00
CA SER A 143 -6.01 -17.00 -5.65
C SER A 143 -4.63 -17.50 -5.25
N MET A 144 -3.94 -18.17 -6.16
CA MET A 144 -2.58 -18.66 -5.95
C MET A 144 -1.60 -17.50 -5.76
N CYS A 145 -1.60 -16.53 -6.65
CA CYS A 145 -0.79 -15.31 -6.55
C CYS A 145 -1.03 -14.59 -5.21
N GLY A 146 -2.29 -14.43 -4.80
CA GLY A 146 -2.64 -13.79 -3.53
C GLY A 146 -2.10 -14.54 -2.31
N THR A 147 -2.09 -15.88 -2.36
CA THR A 147 -1.54 -16.71 -1.27
C THR A 147 -0.02 -16.60 -1.19
N PHE A 148 0.68 -16.73 -2.31
CA PHE A 148 2.13 -16.58 -2.36
C PHE A 148 2.56 -15.18 -1.93
N ARG A 149 1.86 -14.13 -2.38
CA ARG A 149 2.15 -12.75 -2.01
C ARG A 149 2.01 -12.50 -0.51
N ARG A 150 0.93 -12.98 0.12
CA ARG A 150 0.77 -12.87 1.58
C ARG A 150 1.89 -13.57 2.32
N ARG A 151 2.24 -14.80 1.91
CA ARG A 151 3.33 -15.55 2.53
C ARG A 151 4.70 -14.88 2.35
N ALA A 152 4.96 -14.31 1.18
CA ALA A 152 6.17 -13.53 0.92
C ALA A 152 6.23 -12.25 1.79
N MET A 153 5.11 -11.56 1.96
CA MET A 153 5.04 -10.39 2.86
C MET A 153 5.29 -10.76 4.31
N ASP A 154 4.71 -11.87 4.81
CA ASP A 154 4.94 -12.35 6.17
C ASP A 154 6.42 -12.70 6.39
N TYR A 155 7.04 -13.36 5.42
CA TYR A 155 8.47 -13.67 5.47
C TYR A 155 9.30 -12.39 5.48
N ALA A 156 9.05 -11.48 4.53
CA ALA A 156 9.76 -10.22 4.42
C ALA A 156 9.66 -9.37 5.70
N ALA A 157 8.48 -9.31 6.31
CA ALA A 157 8.27 -8.58 7.55
C ALA A 157 9.07 -9.18 8.71
N LYS A 158 9.08 -10.51 8.85
CA LYS A 158 9.89 -11.21 9.86
C LYS A 158 11.38 -10.99 9.65
N ASP A 159 11.84 -11.06 8.42
CA ASP A 159 13.25 -10.89 8.08
C ASP A 159 13.77 -9.46 8.36
N VAL A 160 12.94 -8.44 8.16
CA VAL A 160 13.29 -7.06 8.52
C VAL A 160 13.06 -6.75 10.00
N GLY A 161 12.47 -7.66 10.77
CA GLY A 161 12.14 -7.49 12.18
C GLY A 161 10.97 -6.52 12.41
N ALA A 162 10.00 -6.49 11.50
CA ALA A 162 8.85 -5.60 11.61
C ALA A 162 7.79 -6.13 12.57
N ASP A 163 7.21 -5.21 13.34
CA ASP A 163 6.09 -5.48 14.25
C ASP A 163 4.73 -5.37 13.53
N VAL A 164 4.67 -4.53 12.50
CA VAL A 164 3.45 -4.22 11.73
C VAL A 164 3.76 -4.19 10.24
N ILE A 165 2.82 -4.68 9.42
CA ILE A 165 2.84 -4.52 7.95
C ILE A 165 1.77 -3.51 7.56
N ALA A 166 2.15 -2.49 6.79
CA ALA A 166 1.22 -1.55 6.18
C ALA A 166 1.12 -1.83 4.67
N THR A 167 -0.10 -2.00 4.17
CA THR A 167 -0.40 -2.25 2.75
C THR A 167 -1.27 -1.14 2.17
N GLY A 168 -1.12 -0.86 0.87
CA GLY A 168 -1.84 0.20 0.16
C GLY A 168 -3.26 -0.17 -0.30
N HIS A 169 -3.90 -1.16 0.33
CA HIS A 169 -5.31 -1.47 0.03
C HIS A 169 -6.22 -0.34 0.50
N ASN A 170 -7.18 0.01 -0.33
CA ASN A 170 -8.16 1.05 -0.04
C ASN A 170 -9.55 0.46 0.23
N LEU A 171 -10.54 1.31 0.56
CA LEU A 171 -11.90 0.88 0.87
C LEU A 171 -12.57 0.19 -0.33
N ASP A 172 -12.31 0.66 -1.54
CA ASP A 172 -12.90 0.07 -2.76
C ASP A 172 -12.38 -1.35 -2.98
N ASP A 173 -11.08 -1.61 -2.75
CA ASP A 173 -10.50 -2.95 -2.81
C ASP A 173 -11.18 -3.90 -1.82
N THR A 174 -11.42 -3.42 -0.60
CA THR A 174 -12.10 -4.20 0.45
C THR A 174 -13.54 -4.50 0.08
N LEU A 175 -14.29 -3.49 -0.39
CA LEU A 175 -15.68 -3.66 -0.81
C LEU A 175 -15.81 -4.58 -2.02
N GLN A 176 -14.94 -4.45 -3.01
CA GLN A 176 -14.91 -5.35 -4.18
C GLN A 176 -14.64 -6.78 -3.76
N THR A 177 -13.66 -7.01 -2.89
CA THR A 177 -13.35 -8.34 -2.37
C THR A 177 -14.54 -8.93 -1.61
N PHE A 178 -15.19 -8.13 -0.76
CA PHE A 178 -16.39 -8.55 -0.03
C PHE A 178 -17.52 -8.97 -0.98
N VAL A 179 -17.83 -8.14 -1.99
CA VAL A 179 -18.87 -8.44 -2.98
C VAL A 179 -18.54 -9.70 -3.77
N ILE A 180 -17.28 -9.88 -4.21
CA ILE A 180 -16.84 -11.08 -4.93
C ILE A 180 -17.03 -12.33 -4.06
N ASN A 181 -16.65 -12.28 -2.78
CA ASN A 181 -16.82 -13.40 -1.86
C ASN A 181 -18.30 -13.74 -1.64
N MET A 182 -19.17 -12.73 -1.52
CA MET A 182 -20.62 -12.93 -1.42
C MET A 182 -21.19 -13.63 -2.66
N ILE A 183 -20.84 -13.15 -3.86
CA ILE A 183 -21.32 -13.72 -5.13
C ILE A 183 -20.82 -15.15 -5.30
N SER A 184 -19.59 -15.44 -4.88
CA SER A 184 -18.98 -16.77 -4.95
C SER A 184 -19.54 -17.75 -3.91
N GLY A 185 -20.41 -17.32 -2.99
CA GLY A 185 -20.96 -18.14 -1.90
C GLY A 185 -19.93 -18.56 -0.85
N ASP A 186 -18.74 -17.95 -0.85
CA ASP A 186 -17.68 -18.27 0.10
C ASP A 186 -17.85 -17.47 1.40
N THR A 187 -18.77 -17.92 2.24
CA THR A 187 -19.09 -17.28 3.52
C THR A 187 -17.93 -17.31 4.52
N THR A 188 -16.95 -18.22 4.35
CA THR A 188 -15.77 -18.30 5.22
C THR A 188 -14.84 -17.12 5.04
N LYS A 189 -14.87 -16.46 3.88
CA LYS A 189 -14.08 -15.29 3.56
C LYS A 189 -14.82 -13.95 3.76
N VAL A 190 -16.06 -13.99 4.25
CA VAL A 190 -16.88 -12.80 4.52
C VAL A 190 -16.75 -12.33 5.98
N GLY A 191 -16.31 -13.21 6.88
CA GLY A 191 -16.14 -12.92 8.31
C GLY A 191 -14.75 -12.40 8.65
N TRP A 192 -14.56 -11.09 8.44
CA TRP A 192 -13.35 -10.32 8.87
C TRP A 192 -13.72 -9.35 9.96
#